data_173849ab472a9904162eddb2f685e0e8
#
_entry.id   173849ab472a9904162eddb2f685e0e8
#
_cell.length_a   1.000
_cell.length_b   1.000
_cell.length_c   1.000
_cell.angle_alpha   90.00
_cell.angle_beta   90.00
_cell.angle_gamma   90.00
#
_symmetry.space_group_name_H-M   'P 1'
#
loop_
_entity.id
_entity.type
_entity.pdbx_description
1 polymer ?
#
loop_
_entity_poly.entity_id
_entity_poly.type
_entity_poly.pdbx_seq_one_letter_code
_entity_poly.pdbx_strand_id
1 'polypeptide(L)'
;MADLDLDTPSMAIPEMLDAFGAYDPDAQMADYYAAIDMAMNPVDTITNELPKKFRKWIESLSVDSSVKPLSGLVKPGAKYLNFNYTEFAETLYGAKGVCYIHGSRKNRKAKLILGHSYKKYVPDVSVKMPRFKDGFKRGMVNAAFDDAMVHAGWYDQATTKNSRQIIKEHESFFDGLSDIDAVIVIGHSLSEVDMEYFEKICSEIHSDAKWIFSCHDAGGLKAINAFVKAMAIGTDRVTIFRL
;
A
#
# COMPACT_ATOMS: atom_id res chain seq x y z
N MET A 1 6.28 1.81 -4.17
CA MET A 1 5.72 0.73 -5.01
C MET A 1 4.85 1.42 -6.02
N ALA A 2 5.10 1.21 -7.31
CA ALA A 2 4.16 1.63 -8.33
C ALA A 2 2.80 0.98 -8.01
N ASP A 3 1.71 1.72 -8.16
CA ASP A 3 0.37 1.16 -8.14
C ASP A 3 0.38 -0.05 -9.07
N LEU A 4 0.20 -1.25 -8.51
CA LEU A 4 -0.11 -2.40 -9.31
C LEU A 4 -1.50 -2.11 -9.84
N ASP A 5 -1.55 -1.78 -11.13
CA ASP A 5 -2.79 -1.59 -11.85
C ASP A 5 -3.49 -2.95 -11.93
N LEU A 6 -4.49 -3.14 -11.07
CA LEU A 6 -5.27 -4.39 -11.02
C LEU A 6 -6.24 -4.51 -12.20
N ASP A 7 -6.42 -3.46 -12.98
CA ASP A 7 -7.18 -3.55 -14.23
C ASP A 7 -6.40 -4.40 -15.25
N THR A 8 -5.06 -4.34 -15.22
CA THR A 8 -4.20 -5.14 -16.10
C THR A 8 -4.34 -6.66 -15.87
N PRO A 9 -4.34 -7.21 -14.65
CA PRO A 9 -4.60 -8.64 -14.44
C PRO A 9 -5.97 -9.09 -14.93
N SER A 10 -7.03 -8.33 -14.68
CA SER A 10 -8.39 -8.71 -15.11
C SER A 10 -8.54 -8.72 -16.63
N MET A 11 -7.87 -7.79 -17.33
CA MET A 11 -7.83 -7.77 -18.79
C MET A 11 -6.93 -8.88 -19.36
N ALA A 12 -5.86 -9.22 -18.67
CA ALA A 12 -4.91 -10.23 -19.10
C ALA A 12 -5.38 -11.68 -18.84
N ILE A 13 -6.28 -11.92 -17.87
CA ILE A 13 -6.76 -13.27 -17.54
C ILE A 13 -7.33 -13.99 -18.77
N PRO A 14 -8.24 -13.44 -19.58
CA PRO A 14 -8.75 -14.12 -20.75
C PRO A 14 -7.67 -14.46 -21.79
N GLU A 15 -6.72 -13.53 -22.00
CA GLU A 15 -5.60 -13.75 -22.93
C GLU A 15 -4.67 -14.85 -22.41
N MET A 16 -4.44 -14.89 -21.10
CA MET A 16 -3.64 -15.93 -20.45
C MET A 16 -4.34 -17.29 -20.53
N LEU A 17 -5.64 -17.36 -20.28
CA LEU A 17 -6.42 -18.59 -20.40
C LEU A 17 -6.40 -19.12 -21.83
N ASP A 18 -6.48 -18.25 -22.84
CA ASP A 18 -6.33 -18.63 -24.27
C ASP A 18 -4.92 -19.15 -24.56
N ALA A 19 -3.89 -18.44 -24.10
CA ALA A 19 -2.49 -18.84 -24.29
C ALA A 19 -2.15 -20.19 -23.63
N PHE A 20 -2.86 -20.58 -22.57
CA PHE A 20 -2.69 -21.86 -21.90
C PHE A 20 -3.68 -22.95 -22.40
N GLY A 21 -4.38 -22.68 -23.49
CA GLY A 21 -5.21 -23.68 -24.18
C GLY A 21 -6.60 -23.88 -23.57
N ALA A 22 -7.05 -23.01 -22.65
CA ALA A 22 -8.38 -23.11 -22.05
C ALA A 22 -9.53 -22.98 -23.07
N TYR A 23 -9.26 -22.36 -24.23
CA TYR A 23 -10.24 -22.16 -25.31
C TYR A 23 -10.07 -23.15 -26.48
N ASP A 24 -9.16 -24.12 -26.37
CA ASP A 24 -8.99 -25.16 -27.36
C ASP A 24 -10.29 -25.96 -27.53
N PRO A 25 -10.78 -26.18 -28.75
CA PRO A 25 -11.95 -27.00 -29.03
C PRO A 25 -11.89 -28.43 -28.46
N ASP A 26 -10.67 -28.98 -28.35
CA ASP A 26 -10.44 -30.36 -27.86
C ASP A 26 -10.03 -30.40 -26.37
N ALA A 27 -9.94 -29.23 -25.68
CA ALA A 27 -9.58 -29.14 -24.28
C ALA A 27 -10.55 -29.96 -23.40
N GLN A 28 -9.96 -30.62 -22.41
CA GLN A 28 -10.68 -31.39 -21.40
C GLN A 28 -10.75 -30.60 -20.08
N MET A 29 -11.52 -31.08 -19.11
CA MET A 29 -11.66 -30.40 -17.81
C MET A 29 -10.32 -30.16 -17.12
N ALA A 30 -9.40 -31.13 -17.19
CA ALA A 30 -8.07 -31.02 -16.62
C ALA A 30 -7.25 -29.87 -17.23
N ASP A 31 -7.40 -29.62 -18.54
CA ASP A 31 -6.69 -28.56 -19.24
C ASP A 31 -7.16 -27.17 -18.78
N TYR A 32 -8.47 -27.01 -18.49
CA TYR A 32 -9.01 -25.77 -17.95
C TYR A 32 -8.45 -25.46 -16.56
N TYR A 33 -8.42 -26.46 -15.66
CA TYR A 33 -7.83 -26.25 -14.34
C TYR A 33 -6.34 -25.96 -14.41
N ALA A 34 -5.61 -26.68 -15.27
CA ALA A 34 -4.20 -26.39 -15.48
C ALA A 34 -3.96 -24.97 -16.02
N ALA A 35 -4.81 -24.50 -16.94
CA ALA A 35 -4.74 -23.16 -17.48
C ALA A 35 -5.02 -22.09 -16.41
N ILE A 36 -6.01 -22.30 -15.54
CA ILE A 36 -6.29 -21.42 -14.40
C ILE A 36 -5.09 -21.36 -13.48
N ASP A 37 -4.56 -22.50 -13.05
CA ASP A 37 -3.40 -22.56 -12.17
C ASP A 37 -2.18 -21.83 -12.76
N MET A 38 -1.93 -22.03 -14.04
CA MET A 38 -0.82 -21.35 -14.73
C MET A 38 -1.06 -19.84 -14.85
N ALA A 39 -2.27 -19.42 -15.16
CA ALA A 39 -2.64 -17.99 -15.26
C ALA A 39 -2.54 -17.30 -13.91
N MET A 40 -2.92 -17.97 -12.82
CA MET A 40 -2.93 -17.40 -11.46
C MET A 40 -1.61 -17.55 -10.71
N ASN A 41 -0.69 -18.38 -11.18
CA ASN A 41 0.61 -18.61 -10.53
C ASN A 41 1.41 -17.31 -10.25
N PRO A 42 1.49 -16.32 -11.18
CA PRO A 42 2.15 -15.05 -10.89
C PRO A 42 1.49 -14.28 -9.73
N VAL A 43 0.17 -14.28 -9.65
CA VAL A 43 -0.63 -13.62 -8.60
C VAL A 43 -0.36 -14.28 -7.25
N ASP A 44 -0.42 -15.60 -7.19
CA ASP A 44 -0.12 -16.37 -5.99
C ASP A 44 1.33 -16.18 -5.54
N THR A 45 2.26 -16.16 -6.47
CA THR A 45 3.67 -15.90 -6.18
C THR A 45 3.87 -14.51 -5.58
N ILE A 46 3.27 -13.47 -6.15
CA ILE A 46 3.34 -12.10 -5.61
C ILE A 46 2.71 -12.07 -4.22
N THR A 47 1.52 -12.64 -4.05
CA THR A 47 0.79 -12.62 -2.78
C THR A 47 1.56 -13.32 -1.65
N ASN A 48 2.18 -14.45 -1.94
CA ASN A 48 2.80 -15.30 -0.93
C ASN A 48 4.30 -15.03 -0.73
N GLU A 49 5.04 -14.72 -1.78
CA GLU A 49 6.49 -14.60 -1.74
C GLU A 49 6.98 -13.16 -1.57
N LEU A 50 6.28 -12.18 -2.14
CA LEU A 50 6.67 -10.78 -2.01
C LEU A 50 6.78 -10.31 -0.55
N PRO A 51 5.82 -10.61 0.34
CA PRO A 51 5.94 -10.21 1.75
C PRO A 51 7.17 -10.82 2.44
N LYS A 52 7.52 -12.09 2.13
CA LYS A 52 8.69 -12.78 2.69
C LYS A 52 10.00 -12.17 2.17
N LYS A 53 10.08 -11.92 0.86
CA LYS A 53 11.25 -11.29 0.23
C LYS A 53 11.44 -9.86 0.71
N PHE A 54 10.34 -9.12 0.82
CA PHE A 54 10.33 -7.77 1.34
C PHE A 54 10.85 -7.72 2.78
N ARG A 55 10.37 -8.61 3.67
CA ARG A 55 10.86 -8.70 5.04
C ARG A 55 12.36 -8.94 5.07
N LYS A 56 12.87 -9.93 4.31
CA LYS A 56 14.31 -10.21 4.22
C LYS A 56 15.10 -9.00 3.76
N TRP A 57 14.58 -8.25 2.78
CA TRP A 57 15.22 -7.02 2.30
C TRP A 57 15.23 -5.95 3.39
N ILE A 58 14.11 -5.69 4.07
CA ILE A 58 14.06 -4.73 5.19
C ILE A 58 15.01 -5.14 6.33
N GLU A 59 15.11 -6.42 6.64
CA GLU A 59 16.04 -6.94 7.67
C GLU A 59 17.51 -6.76 7.27
N SER A 60 17.83 -6.77 5.98
CA SER A 60 19.20 -6.59 5.48
C SER A 60 19.67 -5.13 5.46
N LEU A 61 18.76 -4.16 5.61
CA LEU A 61 19.13 -2.75 5.59
C LEU A 61 19.98 -2.39 6.80
N SER A 62 21.12 -1.76 6.55
CA SER A 62 21.98 -1.15 7.56
C SER A 62 21.94 0.36 7.45
N VAL A 63 22.31 1.03 8.53
CA VAL A 63 22.38 2.49 8.59
C VAL A 63 23.82 2.93 8.81
N ASP A 64 24.23 3.94 8.09
CA ASP A 64 25.47 4.64 8.36
C ASP A 64 25.22 5.66 9.49
N SER A 65 25.74 5.34 10.69
CA SER A 65 25.55 6.18 11.88
C SER A 65 26.33 7.49 11.82
N SER A 66 27.21 7.67 10.85
CA SER A 66 27.97 8.93 10.66
C SER A 66 27.11 10.07 10.09
N VAL A 67 26.00 9.75 9.40
CA VAL A 67 25.14 10.73 8.74
C VAL A 67 23.91 11.04 9.60
N LYS A 68 23.81 12.29 10.10
CA LYS A 68 22.70 12.78 10.92
C LYS A 68 22.12 14.11 10.43
N PRO A 69 21.60 14.17 9.18
CA PRO A 69 21.19 15.43 8.57
C PRO A 69 19.97 16.08 9.26
N LEU A 70 19.15 15.30 9.96
CA LEU A 70 17.87 15.75 10.53
C LEU A 70 17.90 15.87 12.06
N SER A 71 19.08 15.88 12.69
CA SER A 71 19.19 15.88 14.16
C SER A 71 18.48 17.05 14.85
N GLY A 72 18.39 18.21 14.18
CA GLY A 72 17.66 19.38 14.69
C GLY A 72 16.14 19.26 14.70
N LEU A 73 15.57 18.29 13.98
CA LEU A 73 14.14 18.09 13.85
C LEU A 73 13.59 17.07 14.87
N VAL A 74 14.46 16.24 15.43
CA VAL A 74 14.06 15.25 16.45
C VAL A 74 14.11 15.91 17.82
N LYS A 75 12.96 16.10 18.43
CA LYS A 75 12.80 16.83 19.70
C LYS A 75 12.43 15.89 20.84
N PRO A 76 12.93 16.13 22.07
CA PRO A 76 12.43 15.46 23.26
C PRO A 76 10.93 15.73 23.43
N GLY A 77 10.17 14.70 23.78
CA GLY A 77 8.73 14.80 24.00
C GLY A 77 7.86 14.80 22.74
N ALA A 78 8.46 14.86 21.54
CA ALA A 78 7.72 14.71 20.30
C ALA A 78 7.15 13.28 20.15
N LYS A 79 6.01 13.18 19.50
CA LYS A 79 5.40 11.90 19.09
C LYS A 79 5.84 11.57 17.67
N TYR A 80 6.16 10.32 17.44
CA TYR A 80 6.72 9.86 16.17
C TYR A 80 5.82 8.81 15.54
N LEU A 81 5.24 9.13 14.38
CA LEU A 81 4.55 8.18 13.52
C LEU A 81 5.48 7.78 12.37
N ASN A 82 5.85 6.53 12.31
CA ASN A 82 6.80 6.02 11.33
C ASN A 82 6.08 5.12 10.31
N PHE A 83 6.09 5.56 9.06
CA PHE A 83 5.56 4.79 7.91
C PHE A 83 6.58 3.81 7.35
N ASN A 84 7.86 3.93 7.75
CA ASN A 84 8.89 2.97 7.40
C ASN A 84 8.92 1.82 8.40
N TYR A 85 9.62 0.75 8.03
CA TYR A 85 9.70 -0.50 8.81
C TYR A 85 10.97 -0.60 9.67
N THR A 86 11.83 0.42 9.59
CA THR A 86 13.18 0.42 10.21
C THR A 86 13.26 1.41 11.36
N GLU A 87 14.08 1.09 12.34
CA GLU A 87 14.33 1.87 13.56
C GLU A 87 15.36 3.00 13.36
N PHE A 88 15.47 3.54 12.16
CA PHE A 88 16.48 4.57 11.88
C PHE A 88 16.24 5.85 12.66
N ALA A 89 14.99 6.22 12.93
CA ALA A 89 14.67 7.39 13.74
C ALA A 89 15.22 7.24 15.18
N GLU A 90 15.10 6.07 15.79
CA GLU A 90 15.64 5.79 17.12
C GLU A 90 17.17 5.66 17.09
N THR A 91 17.69 4.91 16.12
CA THR A 91 19.13 4.57 16.08
C THR A 91 19.99 5.78 15.75
N LEU A 92 19.57 6.61 14.79
CA LEU A 92 20.32 7.77 14.34
C LEU A 92 20.08 9.00 15.20
N TYR A 93 18.84 9.22 15.62
CA TYR A 93 18.41 10.50 16.19
C TYR A 93 17.93 10.40 17.62
N GLY A 94 17.83 9.18 18.18
CA GLY A 94 17.39 8.97 19.56
C GLY A 94 15.90 9.19 19.78
N ALA A 95 15.06 9.10 18.74
CA ALA A 95 13.62 9.17 18.88
C ALA A 95 13.13 8.10 19.86
N LYS A 96 12.12 8.43 20.66
CA LYS A 96 11.56 7.51 21.68
C LYS A 96 10.06 7.37 21.46
N GLY A 97 9.52 6.19 21.76
CA GLY A 97 8.08 5.95 21.66
C GLY A 97 7.55 6.00 20.23
N VAL A 98 8.33 5.53 19.25
CA VAL A 98 7.98 5.55 17.83
C VAL A 98 6.83 4.58 17.56
N CYS A 99 5.74 5.08 17.02
CA CYS A 99 4.63 4.30 16.52
C CYS A 99 4.90 3.86 15.08
N TYR A 100 5.03 2.57 14.84
CA TYR A 100 5.25 1.97 13.51
C TYR A 100 3.91 1.55 12.91
N ILE A 101 3.29 2.45 12.15
CA ILE A 101 1.93 2.25 11.65
C ILE A 101 1.80 1.04 10.70
N HIS A 102 2.87 0.69 10.00
CA HIS A 102 2.92 -0.45 9.08
C HIS A 102 3.73 -1.65 9.64
N GLY A 103 4.02 -1.63 10.94
CA GLY A 103 4.86 -2.62 11.58
C GLY A 103 6.36 -2.31 11.51
N SER A 104 7.16 -3.06 12.26
CA SER A 104 8.60 -2.86 12.37
C SER A 104 9.36 -4.17 12.23
N ARG A 105 10.54 -4.12 11.61
CA ARG A 105 11.47 -5.28 11.54
C ARG A 105 11.96 -5.75 12.91
N LYS A 106 11.91 -4.88 13.93
CA LYS A 106 12.21 -5.27 15.32
C LYS A 106 11.27 -6.37 15.83
N ASN A 107 10.02 -6.33 15.41
CA ASN A 107 9.05 -7.35 15.78
C ASN A 107 8.97 -8.43 14.69
N ARG A 108 9.79 -9.49 14.84
CA ARG A 108 9.85 -10.59 13.87
C ARG A 108 8.54 -11.37 13.73
N LYS A 109 7.67 -11.32 14.74
CA LYS A 109 6.38 -12.01 14.74
C LYS A 109 5.26 -11.18 14.11
N ALA A 110 5.40 -9.85 14.08
CA ALA A 110 4.40 -8.99 13.49
C ALA A 110 4.49 -9.02 11.96
N LYS A 111 3.35 -9.02 11.30
CA LYS A 111 3.27 -8.85 9.84
C LYS A 111 3.71 -7.42 9.49
N LEU A 112 4.54 -7.25 8.47
CA LEU A 112 4.77 -5.96 7.85
C LEU A 112 3.61 -5.68 6.89
N ILE A 113 2.99 -4.53 7.04
CA ILE A 113 1.82 -4.16 6.25
C ILE A 113 2.28 -3.57 4.93
N LEU A 114 2.11 -4.35 3.88
CA LEU A 114 2.35 -3.97 2.49
C LEU A 114 1.00 -3.89 1.80
N GLY A 115 0.87 -2.99 0.85
CA GLY A 115 -0.32 -2.98 0.02
C GLY A 115 -0.69 -1.59 -0.49
N HIS A 116 -1.83 -1.55 -1.15
CA HIS A 116 -2.41 -0.36 -1.76
C HIS A 116 -3.66 0.11 -0.98
N SER A 117 -4.16 1.29 -1.29
CA SER A 117 -5.43 1.79 -0.76
C SER A 117 -6.58 0.92 -1.26
N TYR A 118 -7.63 0.81 -0.43
CA TYR A 118 -8.85 0.12 -0.83
C TYR A 118 -9.48 0.87 -2.03
N LYS A 119 -9.32 0.29 -3.22
CA LYS A 119 -10.19 0.59 -4.36
C LYS A 119 -11.08 -0.62 -4.53
N LYS A 120 -12.38 -0.45 -4.48
CA LYS A 120 -13.29 -1.57 -4.73
C LYS A 120 -12.97 -2.13 -6.11
N TYR A 121 -12.42 -3.34 -6.13
CA TYR A 121 -12.21 -4.04 -7.39
C TYR A 121 -13.57 -4.29 -8.05
N VAL A 122 -13.79 -3.70 -9.19
CA VAL A 122 -14.94 -3.95 -10.06
C VAL A 122 -14.39 -4.64 -11.28
N PRO A 123 -14.63 -5.94 -11.47
CA PRO A 123 -14.17 -6.64 -12.66
C PRO A 123 -14.65 -5.92 -13.91
N ASP A 124 -13.78 -5.71 -14.88
CA ASP A 124 -14.20 -5.26 -16.20
C ASP A 124 -14.92 -6.40 -16.91
N VAL A 125 -16.24 -6.38 -16.84
CA VAL A 125 -17.13 -7.35 -17.52
C VAL A 125 -17.23 -7.09 -19.02
N SER A 126 -16.53 -6.09 -19.55
CA SER A 126 -16.51 -5.79 -21.00
C SER A 126 -15.65 -6.75 -21.81
N VAL A 127 -14.89 -7.64 -21.15
CA VAL A 127 -14.05 -8.63 -21.81
C VAL A 127 -14.91 -9.53 -22.70
N LYS A 128 -14.67 -9.47 -24.01
CA LYS A 128 -15.38 -10.30 -24.98
C LYS A 128 -14.89 -11.74 -24.88
N MET A 129 -15.67 -12.56 -24.20
CA MET A 129 -15.42 -14.00 -24.16
C MET A 129 -15.60 -14.62 -25.56
N PRO A 130 -14.78 -15.61 -25.93
CA PRO A 130 -14.96 -16.36 -27.17
C PRO A 130 -16.38 -16.93 -27.28
N ARG A 131 -16.93 -16.91 -28.49
CA ARG A 131 -18.27 -17.48 -28.73
C ARG A 131 -18.14 -18.96 -29.09
N PHE A 132 -18.49 -19.82 -28.16
CA PHE A 132 -18.60 -21.26 -28.41
C PHE A 132 -20.02 -21.63 -28.87
N LYS A 133 -20.11 -22.47 -29.89
CA LYS A 133 -21.40 -23.04 -30.31
C LYS A 133 -21.89 -24.11 -29.34
N ASP A 134 -20.95 -24.81 -28.71
CA ASP A 134 -21.21 -25.83 -27.69
C ASP A 134 -21.50 -25.16 -26.33
N GLY A 135 -22.68 -25.40 -25.80
CA GLY A 135 -23.12 -24.86 -24.51
C GLY A 135 -22.32 -25.40 -23.32
N PHE A 136 -21.82 -26.63 -23.40
CA PHE A 136 -21.00 -27.23 -22.36
C PHE A 136 -19.63 -26.54 -22.27
N LYS A 137 -18.95 -26.37 -23.40
CA LYS A 137 -17.67 -25.66 -23.49
C LYS A 137 -17.81 -24.19 -23.05
N ARG A 138 -18.89 -23.52 -23.42
CA ARG A 138 -19.20 -22.18 -22.93
C ARG A 138 -19.29 -22.13 -21.41
N GLY A 139 -20.00 -23.10 -20.81
CA GLY A 139 -20.12 -23.22 -19.35
C GLY A 139 -18.76 -23.38 -18.68
N MET A 140 -17.89 -24.21 -19.24
CA MET A 140 -16.56 -24.46 -18.68
C MET A 140 -15.66 -23.22 -18.74
N VAL A 141 -15.64 -22.51 -19.87
CA VAL A 141 -14.85 -21.29 -20.02
C VAL A 141 -15.35 -20.18 -19.07
N ASN A 142 -16.66 -20.04 -18.92
CA ASN A 142 -17.20 -19.08 -17.97
C ASN A 142 -16.81 -19.46 -16.53
N ALA A 143 -16.89 -20.74 -16.16
CA ALA A 143 -16.47 -21.21 -14.84
C ALA A 143 -14.98 -20.96 -14.57
N ALA A 144 -14.13 -21.20 -15.57
CA ALA A 144 -12.69 -20.92 -15.49
C ALA A 144 -12.41 -19.42 -15.29
N PHE A 145 -13.13 -18.57 -16.03
CA PHE A 145 -13.02 -17.13 -15.87
C PHE A 145 -13.50 -16.66 -14.49
N ASP A 146 -14.67 -17.14 -14.05
CA ASP A 146 -15.22 -16.78 -12.74
C ASP A 146 -14.27 -17.19 -11.61
N ASP A 147 -13.65 -18.37 -11.72
CA ASP A 147 -12.68 -18.87 -10.73
C ASP A 147 -11.42 -18.01 -10.70
N ALA A 148 -10.87 -17.65 -11.86
CA ALA A 148 -9.74 -16.72 -11.93
C ALA A 148 -10.07 -15.33 -11.35
N MET A 149 -11.28 -14.84 -11.56
CA MET A 149 -11.74 -13.58 -10.97
C MET A 149 -11.89 -13.64 -9.45
N VAL A 150 -12.30 -14.79 -8.91
CA VAL A 150 -12.31 -15.04 -7.46
C VAL A 150 -10.90 -15.00 -6.89
N HIS A 151 -9.92 -15.62 -7.54
CA HIS A 151 -8.50 -15.57 -7.14
C HIS A 151 -7.95 -14.15 -7.18
N ALA A 152 -8.26 -13.38 -8.23
CA ALA A 152 -7.87 -11.97 -8.32
C ALA A 152 -8.47 -11.14 -7.18
N GLY A 153 -9.72 -11.40 -6.79
CA GLY A 153 -10.37 -10.78 -5.63
C GLY A 153 -9.70 -11.14 -4.30
N TRP A 154 -9.22 -12.37 -4.13
CA TRP A 154 -8.44 -12.75 -2.95
C TRP A 154 -7.11 -12.03 -2.88
N TYR A 155 -6.43 -11.84 -4.03
CA TYR A 155 -5.22 -11.05 -4.10
C TYR A 155 -5.47 -9.60 -3.68
N ASP A 156 -6.50 -8.95 -4.23
CA ASP A 156 -6.90 -7.59 -3.86
C ASP A 156 -7.13 -7.48 -2.34
N GLN A 157 -7.94 -8.38 -1.78
CA GLN A 157 -8.20 -8.42 -0.35
C GLN A 157 -6.93 -8.64 0.49
N ALA A 158 -6.02 -9.51 0.04
CA ALA A 158 -4.79 -9.83 0.77
C ALA A 158 -3.76 -8.69 0.73
N THR A 159 -3.81 -7.85 -0.29
CA THR A 159 -2.87 -6.73 -0.52
C THR A 159 -3.44 -5.36 -0.19
N THR A 160 -4.74 -5.26 0.08
CA THR A 160 -5.37 -4.00 0.51
C THR A 160 -4.94 -3.63 1.93
N LYS A 161 -4.49 -2.39 2.12
CA LYS A 161 -4.30 -1.80 3.45
C LYS A 161 -5.65 -1.40 4.04
N ASN A 162 -6.02 -2.02 5.15
CA ASN A 162 -7.16 -1.58 5.92
C ASN A 162 -6.73 -0.47 6.90
N SER A 163 -6.55 0.74 6.41
CA SER A 163 -6.06 1.88 7.18
C SER A 163 -6.94 2.17 8.40
N ARG A 164 -8.26 2.01 8.27
CA ARG A 164 -9.20 2.21 9.39
C ARG A 164 -8.98 1.23 10.54
N GLN A 165 -8.76 -0.04 10.21
CA GLN A 165 -8.45 -1.05 11.22
C GLN A 165 -7.09 -0.78 11.87
N ILE A 166 -6.10 -0.39 11.08
CA ILE A 166 -4.76 -0.04 11.57
C ILE A 166 -4.82 1.17 12.49
N ILE A 167 -5.58 2.21 12.14
CA ILE A 167 -5.81 3.39 12.98
C ILE A 167 -6.42 2.97 14.33
N LYS A 168 -7.42 2.10 14.30
CA LYS A 168 -8.06 1.58 15.52
C LYS A 168 -7.09 0.79 16.40
N GLU A 169 -6.22 -0.01 15.82
CA GLU A 169 -5.18 -0.76 16.55
C GLU A 169 -4.13 0.17 17.19
N HIS A 170 -3.97 1.39 16.67
CA HIS A 170 -3.07 2.42 17.18
C HIS A 170 -3.81 3.61 17.80
N GLU A 171 -5.07 3.44 18.20
CA GLU A 171 -5.95 4.50 18.73
C GLU A 171 -5.28 5.32 19.83
N SER A 172 -4.61 4.66 20.76
CA SER A 172 -3.89 5.34 21.87
C SER A 172 -2.80 6.32 21.41
N PHE A 173 -2.21 6.11 20.24
CA PHE A 173 -1.27 7.07 19.66
C PHE A 173 -2.02 8.30 19.16
N PHE A 174 -3.10 8.12 18.44
CA PHE A 174 -3.89 9.21 17.86
C PHE A 174 -4.59 10.03 18.92
N ASP A 175 -5.22 9.41 19.91
CA ASP A 175 -5.88 10.10 21.05
C ASP A 175 -4.92 11.00 21.82
N GLY A 176 -3.66 10.66 21.82
CA GLY A 176 -2.63 11.47 22.45
C GLY A 176 -2.15 12.66 21.63
N LEU A 177 -2.78 13.04 20.52
CA LEU A 177 -2.35 14.15 19.66
C LEU A 177 -3.02 15.50 19.96
N SER A 178 -3.93 15.56 20.90
CA SER A 178 -4.72 16.78 21.19
C SER A 178 -3.89 18.02 21.53
N ASP A 179 -2.71 17.83 22.12
CA ASP A 179 -1.82 18.92 22.51
C ASP A 179 -0.75 19.24 21.46
N ILE A 180 -0.85 18.64 20.26
CA ILE A 180 0.12 18.86 19.19
C ILE A 180 -0.20 20.17 18.45
N ASP A 181 0.76 21.07 18.47
CA ASP A 181 0.72 22.40 17.83
C ASP A 181 1.55 22.47 16.53
N ALA A 182 2.33 21.44 16.23
CA ALA A 182 3.13 21.35 15.00
C ALA A 182 3.30 19.90 14.52
N VAL A 183 3.09 19.68 13.23
CA VAL A 183 3.34 18.40 12.54
C VAL A 183 4.50 18.59 11.58
N ILE A 184 5.53 17.75 11.70
CA ILE A 184 6.68 17.75 10.80
C ILE A 184 6.65 16.48 9.97
N VAL A 185 6.51 16.61 8.66
CA VAL A 185 6.47 15.50 7.70
C VAL A 185 7.80 15.42 6.97
N ILE A 186 8.50 14.31 7.15
CA ILE A 186 9.86 14.11 6.61
C ILE A 186 9.88 12.89 5.70
N GLY A 187 10.27 13.09 4.44
CA GLY A 187 10.52 12.01 3.47
C GLY A 187 9.30 11.16 3.14
N HIS A 188 8.08 11.68 3.33
CA HIS A 188 6.84 10.99 3.02
C HIS A 188 6.32 11.40 1.64
N SER A 189 5.85 10.43 0.85
CA SER A 189 5.34 10.67 -0.51
C SER A 189 3.99 11.38 -0.55
N LEU A 190 3.25 11.40 0.57
CA LEU A 190 1.88 11.92 0.65
C LEU A 190 0.94 11.27 -0.38
N SER A 191 1.16 9.98 -0.62
CA SER A 191 0.33 9.20 -1.55
C SER A 191 -1.06 8.92 -0.99
N GLU A 192 -2.01 8.73 -1.88
CA GLU A 192 -3.43 8.47 -1.55
C GLU A 192 -3.62 7.30 -0.57
N VAL A 193 -2.74 6.31 -0.65
CA VAL A 193 -2.79 5.10 0.18
C VAL A 193 -2.66 5.37 1.69
N ASP A 194 -2.07 6.49 2.07
CA ASP A 194 -1.81 6.85 3.47
C ASP A 194 -2.66 8.05 3.95
N MET A 195 -3.58 8.57 3.11
CA MET A 195 -4.35 9.77 3.42
C MET A 195 -5.24 9.61 4.67
N GLU A 196 -5.86 8.45 4.88
CA GLU A 196 -6.71 8.21 6.07
C GLU A 196 -5.96 8.41 7.40
N TYR A 197 -4.65 8.13 7.44
CA TYR A 197 -3.84 8.42 8.64
C TYR A 197 -3.69 9.93 8.87
N PHE A 198 -3.49 10.69 7.81
CA PHE A 198 -3.38 12.15 7.91
C PHE A 198 -4.72 12.81 8.21
N GLU A 199 -5.82 12.30 7.69
CA GLU A 199 -7.17 12.72 8.06
C GLU A 199 -7.38 12.53 9.57
N LYS A 200 -6.99 11.37 10.10
CA LYS A 200 -7.06 11.11 11.55
C LYS A 200 -6.15 12.05 12.33
N ILE A 201 -4.92 12.31 11.89
CA ILE A 201 -4.03 13.29 12.52
C ILE A 201 -4.71 14.68 12.54
N CYS A 202 -5.23 15.14 11.39
CA CYS A 202 -5.91 16.44 11.30
C CYS A 202 -7.10 16.57 12.25
N SER A 203 -7.83 15.47 12.50
CA SER A 203 -8.98 15.48 13.42
C SER A 203 -8.59 15.54 14.90
N GLU A 204 -7.37 15.12 15.25
CA GLU A 204 -6.94 15.01 16.64
C GLU A 204 -6.05 16.16 17.12
N ILE A 205 -5.29 16.78 16.22
CA ILE A 205 -4.36 17.86 16.56
C ILE A 205 -5.08 19.20 16.77
N HIS A 206 -4.38 20.17 17.36
CA HIS A 206 -4.90 21.51 17.51
C HIS A 206 -5.27 22.14 16.16
N SER A 207 -6.40 22.85 16.09
CA SER A 207 -6.91 23.45 14.85
C SER A 207 -5.94 24.43 14.19
N ASP A 208 -5.08 25.08 14.97
CA ASP A 208 -4.07 26.04 14.52
C ASP A 208 -2.69 25.42 14.33
N ALA A 209 -2.58 24.10 14.43
CA ALA A 209 -1.31 23.40 14.32
C ALA A 209 -0.59 23.75 13.01
N LYS A 210 0.71 23.98 13.10
CA LYS A 210 1.59 24.27 11.96
C LYS A 210 2.01 22.98 11.27
N TRP A 211 2.15 23.05 9.96
CA TRP A 211 2.61 21.93 9.14
C TRP A 211 3.94 22.26 8.49
N ILE A 212 4.92 21.41 8.69
CA ILE A 212 6.28 21.61 8.19
C ILE A 212 6.66 20.40 7.33
N PHE A 213 6.92 20.60 6.05
CA PHE A 213 7.20 19.52 5.11
C PHE A 213 8.64 19.58 4.60
N SER A 214 9.29 18.42 4.55
CA SER A 214 10.51 18.27 3.77
C SER A 214 10.20 18.09 2.29
N CYS A 215 10.98 18.69 1.42
CA CYS A 215 10.82 18.61 -0.02
C CYS A 215 12.19 18.40 -0.70
N HIS A 216 12.29 17.44 -1.63
CA HIS A 216 13.51 17.17 -2.39
C HIS A 216 13.48 17.81 -3.78
N ASP A 217 12.32 17.76 -4.44
CA ASP A 217 12.18 18.13 -5.85
C ASP A 217 10.80 18.74 -6.16
N ALA A 218 10.60 19.07 -7.43
CA ALA A 218 9.36 19.65 -7.91
C ALA A 218 8.15 18.69 -7.78
N GLY A 219 8.37 17.39 -7.87
CA GLY A 219 7.33 16.36 -7.67
C GLY A 219 6.84 16.37 -6.24
N GLY A 220 7.77 16.39 -5.27
CA GLY A 220 7.45 16.51 -3.84
C GLY A 220 6.69 17.80 -3.54
N LEU A 221 7.08 18.92 -4.13
CA LEU A 221 6.35 20.18 -3.96
C LEU A 221 4.91 20.09 -4.48
N LYS A 222 4.70 19.46 -5.63
CA LYS A 222 3.36 19.22 -6.18
C LYS A 222 2.50 18.34 -5.25
N ALA A 223 3.09 17.28 -4.70
CA ALA A 223 2.41 16.39 -3.75
C ALA A 223 2.03 17.13 -2.47
N ILE A 224 2.92 17.94 -1.89
CA ILE A 224 2.64 18.76 -0.72
C ILE A 224 1.49 19.73 -0.98
N ASN A 225 1.49 20.44 -2.11
CA ASN A 225 0.42 21.37 -2.45
C ASN A 225 -0.94 20.66 -2.63
N ALA A 226 -0.96 19.49 -3.25
CA ALA A 226 -2.16 18.68 -3.40
C ALA A 226 -2.68 18.21 -2.02
N PHE A 227 -1.79 17.75 -1.14
CA PHE A 227 -2.10 17.34 0.21
C PHE A 227 -2.68 18.49 1.04
N VAL A 228 -2.03 19.65 1.07
CA VAL A 228 -2.47 20.85 1.81
C VAL A 228 -3.88 21.26 1.38
N LYS A 229 -4.15 21.20 0.06
CA LYS A 229 -5.49 21.46 -0.49
C LYS A 229 -6.51 20.41 -0.07
N ALA A 230 -6.16 19.12 -0.15
CA ALA A 230 -7.06 18.01 0.20
C ALA A 230 -7.43 18.02 1.70
N MET A 231 -6.46 18.33 2.57
CA MET A 231 -6.66 18.41 4.03
C MET A 231 -7.21 19.78 4.50
N ALA A 232 -7.49 20.69 3.57
CA ALA A 232 -7.98 22.05 3.88
C ALA A 232 -7.08 22.82 4.88
N ILE A 233 -5.76 22.60 4.82
CA ILE A 233 -4.79 23.28 5.69
C ILE A 233 -4.57 24.71 5.18
N GLY A 234 -4.70 25.71 6.05
CA GLY A 234 -4.40 27.10 5.69
C GLY A 234 -2.95 27.28 5.28
N THR A 235 -2.71 27.97 4.18
CA THR A 235 -1.34 28.18 3.64
C THR A 235 -0.44 28.98 4.58
N ASP A 236 -1.00 29.81 5.42
CA ASP A 236 -0.33 30.55 6.50
C ASP A 236 0.25 29.65 7.59
N ARG A 237 -0.23 28.40 7.68
CA ARG A 237 0.24 27.39 8.62
C ARG A 237 1.27 26.43 8.02
N VAL A 238 1.60 26.57 6.75
CA VAL A 238 2.48 25.66 6.03
C VAL A 238 3.87 26.23 5.87
N THR A 239 4.87 25.43 6.20
CA THR A 239 6.29 25.72 5.94
C THR A 239 6.90 24.56 5.18
N ILE A 240 7.68 24.84 4.15
CA ILE A 240 8.39 23.83 3.34
C ILE A 240 9.88 24.11 3.43
N PHE A 241 10.65 23.08 3.72
CA PHE A 241 12.10 23.16 3.71
C PHE A 241 12.70 22.14 2.75
N ARG A 242 13.85 22.45 2.21
CA ARG A 242 14.56 21.56 1.30
C ARG A 242 15.52 20.65 2.07
N LEU A 243 15.48 19.35 1.76
CA LEU A 243 16.46 18.37 2.21
C LEU A 243 17.63 18.30 1.23
#